data_53a93d373a403375a31d22a04dbe94ea
#
_entry.id   53a93d373a403375a31d22a04dbe94ea
#
_cell.length_a   1.000
_cell.length_b   1.000
_cell.length_c   1.000
_cell.angle_alpha   90.00
_cell.angle_beta   90.00
_cell.angle_gamma   90.00
#
_symmetry.space_group_name_H-M   'P 1'
#
loop_
_entity.id
_entity.type
_entity.pdbx_description
1 polymer ?
#
loop_
_entity_poly.entity_id
_entity_poly.type
_entity_poly.pdbx_seq_one_letter_code
_entity_poly.pdbx_strand_id
1 'polypeptide(L)'
;MLWRLLGLAAVVAALAVLAAVFAQGTRPPFTIGVSNGFVGSEWRVQMLDNMRSLNEVYKRQGLTRDLVIQSANVDVAGQINQIRNLVLRRVNGILINPNSQSGLNGAIRDAVRSGVRVIAVDQEVSAPEALNVTIDQKEWAKISMRWLAEALGGKGNIVIINGIAGHPANEARYEGVKEVLAQYPNIKVLNVANADWDQVKGQEVMSRLLASYPQIDGVWSQDGMAEGALRALLAANLPKLPVMAGEARAGYLRLWAEAKKKYPDFRSFGVYNPPGVGASGLKVMIRLLQGKKLKPGVLAGPFRNTIYVPIPGQVTDATLEDALRQIRGKPDTYVLDGIISDQQADSYFQ
;
A
#
# COMPACT_ATOMS: atom_id res chain seq x y z
N MET A 1 11.50 33.38 -54.29
CA MET A 1 12.38 32.87 -53.19
C MET A 1 11.94 33.36 -51.82
N LEU A 2 11.50 34.60 -51.65
CA LEU A 2 11.04 35.19 -50.37
C LEU A 2 9.82 34.48 -49.75
N TRP A 3 8.83 34.01 -50.51
CA TRP A 3 7.62 33.36 -49.99
C TRP A 3 7.87 31.96 -49.37
N ARG A 4 8.91 31.27 -49.81
CA ARG A 4 9.31 29.98 -49.19
C ARG A 4 9.97 30.16 -47.85
N LEU A 5 10.71 31.26 -47.65
CA LEU A 5 11.37 31.58 -46.36
C LEU A 5 10.36 32.04 -45.31
N LEU A 6 9.31 32.78 -45.68
CA LEU A 6 8.23 33.18 -44.78
C LEU A 6 7.37 32.01 -44.31
N GLY A 7 7.12 31.02 -45.18
CA GLY A 7 6.40 29.79 -44.80
C GLY A 7 7.19 28.92 -43.82
N LEU A 8 8.51 28.80 -43.97
CA LEU A 8 9.34 28.04 -43.06
C LEU A 8 9.45 28.70 -41.68
N ALA A 9 9.55 30.04 -41.63
CA ALA A 9 9.59 30.79 -40.36
C ALA A 9 8.26 30.69 -39.59
N ALA A 10 7.13 30.68 -40.27
CA ALA A 10 5.81 30.52 -39.65
C ALA A 10 5.60 29.10 -39.07
N VAL A 11 6.08 28.06 -39.78
CA VAL A 11 6.02 26.67 -39.30
C VAL A 11 6.95 26.44 -38.08
N VAL A 12 8.16 27.01 -38.11
CA VAL A 12 9.08 26.94 -36.99
C VAL A 12 8.56 27.71 -35.77
N ALA A 13 7.95 28.86 -35.95
CA ALA A 13 7.31 29.63 -34.91
C ALA A 13 6.10 28.89 -34.32
N ALA A 14 5.27 28.26 -35.17
CA ALA A 14 4.11 27.46 -34.72
C ALA A 14 4.57 26.20 -33.93
N LEU A 15 5.62 25.53 -34.39
CA LEU A 15 6.21 24.40 -33.67
C LEU A 15 6.88 24.81 -32.35
N ALA A 16 7.52 25.97 -32.27
CA ALA A 16 8.09 26.52 -31.04
C ALA A 16 6.99 26.96 -30.06
N VAL A 17 5.87 27.50 -30.52
CA VAL A 17 4.71 27.84 -29.69
C VAL A 17 4.01 26.55 -29.18
N LEU A 18 3.86 25.51 -30.03
CA LEU A 18 3.36 24.20 -29.59
C LEU A 18 4.31 23.55 -28.54
N ALA A 19 5.62 23.58 -28.78
CA ALA A 19 6.61 23.07 -27.83
C ALA A 19 6.60 23.86 -26.52
N ALA A 20 6.40 25.17 -26.53
CA ALA A 20 6.28 26.02 -25.35
C ALA A 20 4.98 25.76 -24.57
N VAL A 21 3.88 25.43 -25.23
CA VAL A 21 2.61 25.06 -24.60
C VAL A 21 2.70 23.70 -23.91
N PHE A 22 3.47 22.76 -24.47
CA PHE A 22 3.76 21.46 -23.84
C PHE A 22 4.85 21.52 -22.75
N ALA A 23 5.67 22.58 -22.72
CA ALA A 23 6.70 22.80 -21.71
C ALA A 23 6.22 23.61 -20.48
N GLN A 24 5.01 24.17 -20.51
CA GLN A 24 4.43 24.84 -19.34
C GLN A 24 3.92 23.74 -18.40
N GLY A 25 4.73 23.38 -17.41
CA GLY A 25 4.26 22.67 -16.22
C GLY A 25 2.99 23.34 -15.71
N THR A 26 1.99 22.58 -15.34
CA THR A 26 0.77 23.11 -14.73
C THR A 26 1.18 23.99 -13.54
N ARG A 27 0.56 25.19 -13.43
CA ARG A 27 0.89 26.11 -12.32
C ARG A 27 -0.01 25.82 -11.12
N PRO A 28 0.51 25.93 -9.88
CA PRO A 28 -0.33 25.81 -8.69
C PRO A 28 -1.41 26.93 -8.66
N PRO A 29 -2.52 26.74 -7.94
CA PRO A 29 -2.83 25.57 -7.12
C PRO A 29 -3.34 24.38 -7.95
N PHE A 30 -2.77 23.20 -7.69
CA PHE A 30 -3.14 21.94 -8.36
C PHE A 30 -4.43 21.34 -7.79
N THR A 31 -5.24 20.73 -8.63
CA THR A 31 -6.38 19.89 -8.21
C THR A 31 -6.01 18.43 -8.34
N ILE A 32 -6.08 17.68 -7.23
CA ILE A 32 -5.70 16.27 -7.17
C ILE A 32 -6.97 15.43 -6.98
N GLY A 33 -7.17 14.45 -7.87
CA GLY A 33 -8.18 13.42 -7.74
C GLY A 33 -7.66 12.22 -6.94
N VAL A 34 -8.55 11.55 -6.22
CA VAL A 34 -8.26 10.28 -5.55
C VAL A 34 -9.32 9.27 -5.94
N SER A 35 -8.90 8.12 -6.46
CA SER A 35 -9.77 6.98 -6.76
C SER A 35 -9.45 5.84 -5.80
N ASN A 36 -10.39 5.51 -4.92
CA ASN A 36 -10.32 4.39 -4.01
C ASN A 36 -11.51 3.45 -4.25
N GLY A 37 -11.22 2.26 -4.74
CA GLY A 37 -12.25 1.29 -5.16
C GLY A 37 -12.74 0.35 -4.07
N PHE A 38 -12.22 0.45 -2.83
CA PHE A 38 -12.60 -0.41 -1.71
C PHE A 38 -12.62 0.39 -0.41
N VAL A 39 -13.71 0.30 0.35
CA VAL A 39 -13.91 1.06 1.61
C VAL A 39 -14.10 0.15 2.83
N GLY A 40 -14.02 -1.16 2.67
CA GLY A 40 -14.24 -2.15 3.74
C GLY A 40 -13.06 -2.32 4.71
N SER A 41 -12.06 -1.41 4.70
CA SER A 41 -10.87 -1.50 5.55
C SER A 41 -10.55 -0.15 6.18
N GLU A 42 -10.37 -0.13 7.49
CA GLU A 42 -9.96 1.06 8.26
C GLU A 42 -8.57 1.55 7.83
N TRP A 43 -7.72 0.66 7.32
CA TRP A 43 -6.45 1.02 6.70
C TRP A 43 -6.65 2.03 5.56
N ARG A 44 -7.66 1.80 4.69
CA ARG A 44 -7.99 2.72 3.60
C ARG A 44 -8.58 4.06 4.09
N VAL A 45 -9.32 4.03 5.19
CA VAL A 45 -9.80 5.26 5.84
C VAL A 45 -8.60 6.07 6.34
N GLN A 46 -7.68 5.44 7.06
CA GLN A 46 -6.46 6.10 7.56
C GLN A 46 -5.59 6.63 6.41
N MET A 47 -5.47 5.91 5.30
CA MET A 47 -4.77 6.36 4.09
C MET A 47 -5.36 7.66 3.54
N LEU A 48 -6.69 7.73 3.40
CA LEU A 48 -7.37 8.92 2.92
C LEU A 48 -7.23 10.10 3.89
N ASP A 49 -7.28 9.84 5.21
CA ASP A 49 -7.11 10.88 6.23
C ASP A 49 -5.68 11.43 6.24
N ASN A 50 -4.67 10.60 6.02
CA ASN A 50 -3.29 11.03 5.82
C ASN A 50 -3.15 11.93 4.58
N MET A 51 -3.79 11.54 3.47
CA MET A 51 -3.79 12.38 2.25
C MET A 51 -4.48 13.72 2.51
N ARG A 52 -5.64 13.74 3.19
CA ARG A 52 -6.36 14.98 3.54
C ARG A 52 -5.49 15.87 4.42
N SER A 53 -4.91 15.30 5.48
CA SER A 53 -4.07 16.04 6.44
C SER A 53 -2.86 16.69 5.76
N LEU A 54 -2.18 15.95 4.88
CA LEU A 54 -1.07 16.50 4.10
C LEU A 54 -1.56 17.56 3.10
N ASN A 55 -2.68 17.32 2.44
CA ASN A 55 -3.24 18.28 1.49
C ASN A 55 -3.61 19.61 2.14
N GLU A 56 -4.09 19.62 3.39
CA GLU A 56 -4.35 20.86 4.14
C GLU A 56 -3.06 21.67 4.37
N VAL A 57 -1.91 21.00 4.53
CA VAL A 57 -0.61 21.70 4.57
C VAL A 57 -0.31 22.35 3.22
N TYR A 58 -0.48 21.61 2.13
CA TYR A 58 -0.24 22.11 0.76
C TYR A 58 -1.23 23.22 0.35
N LYS A 59 -2.48 23.15 0.79
CA LYS A 59 -3.45 24.25 0.57
C LYS A 59 -2.99 25.54 1.23
N ARG A 60 -2.54 25.48 2.49
CA ARG A 60 -2.00 26.69 3.18
C ARG A 60 -0.77 27.26 2.48
N GLN A 61 -0.01 26.45 1.77
CA GLN A 61 1.14 26.85 0.96
C GLN A 61 0.74 27.36 -0.45
N GLY A 62 -0.54 27.34 -0.80
CA GLY A 62 -1.02 27.72 -2.13
C GLY A 62 -0.67 26.70 -3.24
N LEU A 63 -0.26 25.48 -2.87
CA LEU A 63 0.15 24.44 -3.83
C LEU A 63 -1.02 23.64 -4.36
N THR A 64 -2.05 23.38 -3.55
CA THR A 64 -3.19 22.54 -3.95
C THR A 64 -4.53 23.21 -3.64
N ARG A 65 -5.59 22.68 -4.26
CA ARG A 65 -7.00 22.85 -3.89
C ARG A 65 -7.46 21.70 -3.01
N ASP A 66 -8.75 21.60 -2.71
CA ASP A 66 -9.33 20.43 -2.06
C ASP A 66 -9.15 19.18 -2.93
N LEU A 67 -8.91 18.04 -2.27
CA LEU A 67 -8.87 16.75 -2.96
C LEU A 67 -10.26 16.40 -3.51
N VAL A 68 -10.31 15.93 -4.75
CA VAL A 68 -11.53 15.39 -5.37
C VAL A 68 -11.55 13.88 -5.13
N ILE A 69 -12.14 13.44 -4.04
CA ILE A 69 -12.09 12.03 -3.63
C ILE A 69 -13.33 11.30 -4.16
N GLN A 70 -13.09 10.19 -4.86
CA GLN A 70 -14.07 9.16 -5.18
C GLN A 70 -13.67 7.88 -4.46
N SER A 71 -14.47 7.51 -3.46
CA SER A 71 -14.21 6.34 -2.59
C SER A 71 -15.51 5.60 -2.38
N ALA A 72 -15.57 4.37 -2.89
CA ALA A 72 -16.72 3.47 -2.79
C ALA A 72 -16.27 2.03 -3.02
N ASN A 73 -17.07 1.07 -2.55
CA ASN A 73 -16.90 -0.32 -2.96
C ASN A 73 -17.38 -0.49 -4.40
N VAL A 74 -16.44 -0.64 -5.31
CA VAL A 74 -16.71 -0.82 -6.74
C VAL A 74 -15.81 -1.92 -7.31
N ASP A 75 -16.27 -2.54 -8.37
CA ASP A 75 -15.46 -3.43 -9.19
C ASP A 75 -14.50 -2.64 -10.11
N VAL A 76 -13.78 -3.34 -10.98
CA VAL A 76 -12.85 -2.72 -11.93
C VAL A 76 -13.56 -1.74 -12.86
N ALA A 77 -14.78 -2.07 -13.33
CA ALA A 77 -15.56 -1.19 -14.20
C ALA A 77 -15.99 0.11 -13.48
N GLY A 78 -16.42 -0.02 -12.23
CA GLY A 78 -16.73 1.11 -11.37
C GLY A 78 -15.52 2.01 -11.11
N GLN A 79 -14.34 1.42 -10.91
CA GLN A 79 -13.11 2.19 -10.72
C GLN A 79 -12.65 2.89 -12.02
N ILE A 80 -12.83 2.27 -13.18
CA ILE A 80 -12.64 2.93 -14.48
C ILE A 80 -13.53 4.18 -14.58
N ASN A 81 -14.79 4.09 -14.15
CA ASN A 81 -15.70 5.24 -14.14
C ASN A 81 -15.25 6.33 -13.16
N GLN A 82 -14.71 5.96 -11.98
CA GLN A 82 -14.09 6.94 -11.06
C GLN A 82 -12.96 7.71 -11.75
N ILE A 83 -12.04 7.02 -12.42
CA ILE A 83 -10.91 7.65 -13.15
C ILE A 83 -11.44 8.60 -14.22
N ARG A 84 -12.39 8.15 -15.06
CA ARG A 84 -13.00 8.99 -16.11
C ARG A 84 -13.67 10.23 -15.55
N ASN A 85 -14.42 10.10 -14.47
CA ASN A 85 -15.08 11.22 -13.79
C ASN A 85 -14.07 12.23 -13.25
N LEU A 86 -12.92 11.79 -12.72
CA LEU A 86 -11.86 12.68 -12.27
C LEU A 86 -11.23 13.45 -13.45
N VAL A 87 -11.01 12.79 -14.59
CA VAL A 87 -10.55 13.45 -15.82
C VAL A 87 -11.55 14.52 -16.29
N LEU A 88 -12.85 14.21 -16.31
CA LEU A 88 -13.91 15.16 -16.65
C LEU A 88 -13.95 16.38 -15.70
N ARG A 89 -13.56 16.21 -14.44
CA ARG A 89 -13.41 17.29 -13.45
C ARG A 89 -12.12 18.08 -13.61
N ARG A 90 -11.32 17.79 -14.65
CA ARG A 90 -10.08 18.51 -14.99
C ARG A 90 -9.06 18.55 -13.87
N VAL A 91 -8.90 17.43 -13.13
CA VAL A 91 -7.85 17.32 -12.13
C VAL A 91 -6.47 17.29 -12.81
N ASN A 92 -5.44 17.81 -12.13
CA ASN A 92 -4.06 17.82 -12.65
C ASN A 92 -3.37 16.46 -12.46
N GLY A 93 -3.72 15.74 -11.41
CA GLY A 93 -3.19 14.42 -11.11
C GLY A 93 -4.22 13.53 -10.43
N ILE A 94 -4.10 12.22 -10.57
CA ILE A 94 -4.94 11.22 -9.93
C ILE A 94 -4.05 10.27 -9.12
N LEU A 95 -4.38 10.10 -7.84
CA LEU A 95 -3.87 9.03 -6.99
C LEU A 95 -4.89 7.89 -7.01
N ILE A 96 -4.46 6.68 -7.34
CA ILE A 96 -5.34 5.50 -7.43
C ILE A 96 -4.85 4.46 -6.42
N ASN A 97 -5.74 3.93 -5.57
CA ASN A 97 -5.51 2.65 -4.92
C ASN A 97 -6.24 1.57 -5.73
N PRO A 98 -5.53 0.82 -6.61
CA PRO A 98 -6.16 0.04 -7.67
C PRO A 98 -6.75 -1.29 -7.19
N ASN A 99 -7.92 -1.67 -7.73
CA ASN A 99 -8.54 -2.97 -7.52
C ASN A 99 -8.02 -4.06 -8.47
N SER A 100 -7.21 -3.70 -9.46
CA SER A 100 -6.64 -4.63 -10.44
C SER A 100 -5.30 -4.14 -10.95
N GLN A 101 -4.37 -5.06 -11.14
CA GLN A 101 -3.04 -4.76 -11.66
C GLN A 101 -3.06 -4.28 -13.12
N SER A 102 -3.94 -4.83 -13.96
CA SER A 102 -3.98 -4.54 -15.40
C SER A 102 -5.32 -4.03 -15.90
N GLY A 103 -6.42 -4.29 -15.19
CA GLY A 103 -7.78 -3.95 -15.64
C GLY A 103 -8.03 -2.45 -15.79
N LEU A 104 -7.21 -1.61 -15.16
CA LEU A 104 -7.32 -0.15 -15.21
C LEU A 104 -6.43 0.48 -16.29
N ASN A 105 -5.56 -0.28 -16.96
CA ASN A 105 -4.53 0.25 -17.89
C ASN A 105 -5.11 1.13 -18.98
N GLY A 106 -6.26 0.76 -19.56
CA GLY A 106 -6.94 1.58 -20.59
C GLY A 106 -7.34 2.95 -20.06
N ALA A 107 -8.01 3.00 -18.92
CA ALA A 107 -8.46 4.26 -18.31
C ALA A 107 -7.28 5.14 -17.85
N ILE A 108 -6.21 4.53 -17.35
CA ILE A 108 -4.97 5.22 -16.98
C ILE A 108 -4.33 5.87 -18.22
N ARG A 109 -4.21 5.13 -19.31
CA ARG A 109 -3.68 5.64 -20.59
C ARG A 109 -4.49 6.81 -21.10
N ASP A 110 -5.81 6.71 -21.07
CA ASP A 110 -6.70 7.78 -21.53
C ASP A 110 -6.57 9.03 -20.65
N ALA A 111 -6.45 8.88 -19.33
CA ALA A 111 -6.20 9.97 -18.40
C ALA A 111 -4.86 10.67 -18.70
N VAL A 112 -3.78 9.91 -18.90
CA VAL A 112 -2.46 10.47 -19.23
C VAL A 112 -2.46 11.18 -20.58
N ARG A 113 -3.13 10.62 -21.60
CA ARG A 113 -3.32 11.29 -22.91
C ARG A 113 -4.10 12.60 -22.79
N SER A 114 -4.97 12.72 -21.79
CA SER A 114 -5.69 13.96 -21.48
C SER A 114 -4.87 14.96 -20.66
N GLY A 115 -3.56 14.68 -20.42
CA GLY A 115 -2.66 15.58 -19.69
C GLY A 115 -2.68 15.39 -18.17
N VAL A 116 -3.39 14.39 -17.64
CA VAL A 116 -3.48 14.11 -16.20
C VAL A 116 -2.33 13.19 -15.78
N ARG A 117 -1.60 13.54 -14.71
CA ARG A 117 -0.60 12.64 -14.12
C ARG A 117 -1.28 11.56 -13.29
N VAL A 118 -0.81 10.31 -13.38
CA VAL A 118 -1.38 9.19 -12.65
C VAL A 118 -0.33 8.51 -11.80
N ILE A 119 -0.63 8.34 -10.51
CA ILE A 119 0.15 7.53 -9.56
C ILE A 119 -0.77 6.50 -8.92
N ALA A 120 -0.38 5.23 -8.99
CA ALA A 120 -0.96 4.19 -8.16
C ALA A 120 -0.23 4.14 -6.81
N VAL A 121 -0.98 3.99 -5.72
CA VAL A 121 -0.45 3.90 -4.36
C VAL A 121 -0.86 2.58 -3.72
N ASP A 122 -0.03 2.07 -2.81
CA ASP A 122 -0.24 0.80 -2.09
C ASP A 122 -0.14 -0.43 -2.99
N GLN A 123 -0.90 -0.48 -4.06
CA GLN A 123 -0.93 -1.59 -5.01
C GLN A 123 -0.44 -1.16 -6.39
N GLU A 124 0.33 -2.03 -7.05
CA GLU A 124 0.93 -1.71 -8.34
C GLU A 124 -0.04 -1.93 -9.51
N VAL A 125 0.09 -1.07 -10.52
CA VAL A 125 -0.50 -1.27 -11.85
C VAL A 125 0.59 -1.52 -12.89
N SER A 126 0.26 -2.31 -13.91
CA SER A 126 1.18 -2.62 -15.01
C SER A 126 1.17 -1.57 -16.13
N ALA A 127 0.37 -0.52 -16.02
CA ALA A 127 0.31 0.58 -16.99
C ALA A 127 1.64 1.34 -17.02
N PRO A 128 2.39 1.37 -18.13
CA PRO A 128 3.68 2.07 -18.21
C PRO A 128 3.53 3.59 -18.14
N GLU A 129 2.32 4.11 -18.37
CA GLU A 129 2.01 5.53 -18.29
C GLU A 129 1.82 6.04 -16.86
N ALA A 130 1.61 5.15 -15.88
CA ALA A 130 1.49 5.50 -14.47
C ALA A 130 2.80 5.25 -13.72
N LEU A 131 3.01 6.01 -12.65
CA LEU A 131 3.95 5.65 -11.60
C LEU A 131 3.24 4.84 -10.52
N ASN A 132 3.94 3.89 -9.93
CA ASN A 132 3.55 3.26 -8.66
C ASN A 132 4.39 3.89 -7.54
N VAL A 133 3.76 4.21 -6.42
CA VAL A 133 4.43 4.62 -5.17
C VAL A 133 3.90 3.73 -4.06
N THR A 134 4.69 2.76 -3.64
CA THR A 134 4.29 1.75 -2.66
C THR A 134 5.50 1.25 -1.87
N ILE A 135 5.28 0.52 -0.78
CA ILE A 135 6.31 -0.34 -0.20
C ILE A 135 6.53 -1.55 -1.11
N ASP A 136 7.67 -2.21 -1.00
CA ASP A 136 7.83 -3.53 -1.62
C ASP A 136 6.97 -4.55 -0.84
N GLN A 137 5.79 -4.87 -1.39
CA GLN A 137 4.83 -5.79 -0.77
C GLN A 137 5.39 -7.22 -0.65
N LYS A 138 6.24 -7.62 -1.59
CA LYS A 138 6.90 -8.92 -1.54
C LYS A 138 7.93 -8.95 -0.40
N GLU A 139 8.75 -7.91 -0.28
CA GLU A 139 9.74 -7.82 0.80
C GLU A 139 9.06 -7.68 2.17
N TRP A 140 7.94 -6.95 2.27
CA TRP A 140 7.12 -6.89 3.48
C TRP A 140 6.75 -8.30 3.99
N ALA A 141 6.29 -9.15 3.10
CA ALA A 141 5.94 -10.53 3.43
C ALA A 141 7.17 -11.40 3.73
N LYS A 142 8.27 -11.21 3.00
CA LYS A 142 9.52 -11.92 3.28
C LYS A 142 10.08 -11.62 4.66
N ILE A 143 10.04 -10.37 5.10
CA ILE A 143 10.48 -9.96 6.44
C ILE A 143 9.71 -10.74 7.50
N SER A 144 8.38 -10.73 7.43
CA SER A 144 7.52 -11.37 8.42
C SER A 144 7.59 -12.90 8.36
N MET A 145 7.66 -13.48 7.15
CA MET A 145 7.73 -14.94 7.00
C MET A 145 9.10 -15.49 7.41
N ARG A 146 10.19 -14.78 7.12
CA ARG A 146 11.54 -15.17 7.56
C ARG A 146 11.62 -15.18 9.09
N TRP A 147 11.12 -14.10 9.72
CA TRP A 147 11.05 -14.07 11.18
C TRP A 147 10.24 -15.24 11.73
N LEU A 148 9.07 -15.58 11.15
CA LEU A 148 8.25 -16.71 11.59
C LEU A 148 9.00 -18.03 11.46
N ALA A 149 9.67 -18.25 10.31
CA ALA A 149 10.44 -19.47 10.06
C ALA A 149 11.60 -19.63 11.06
N GLU A 150 12.35 -18.56 11.33
CA GLU A 150 13.44 -18.53 12.31
C GLU A 150 12.92 -18.74 13.74
N ALA A 151 11.79 -18.11 14.08
CA ALA A 151 11.15 -18.28 15.39
C ALA A 151 10.68 -19.71 15.65
N LEU A 152 10.35 -20.46 14.59
CA LEU A 152 10.03 -21.89 14.64
C LEU A 152 11.26 -22.81 14.59
N GLY A 153 12.47 -22.24 14.44
CA GLY A 153 13.69 -23.04 14.27
C GLY A 153 13.72 -23.80 12.94
N GLY A 154 13.07 -23.26 11.92
CA GLY A 154 13.06 -23.79 10.54
C GLY A 154 12.17 -25.02 10.33
N LYS A 155 11.32 -25.41 11.28
CA LYS A 155 10.44 -26.59 11.20
C LYS A 155 9.12 -26.38 11.92
N GLY A 156 8.07 -27.05 11.50
CA GLY A 156 6.75 -27.02 12.15
C GLY A 156 5.60 -26.90 11.14
N ASN A 157 4.40 -26.93 11.66
CA ASN A 157 3.16 -26.85 10.90
C ASN A 157 2.62 -25.42 10.98
N ILE A 158 2.41 -24.78 9.83
CA ILE A 158 1.89 -23.43 9.81
C ILE A 158 0.59 -23.32 9.03
N VAL A 159 -0.18 -22.29 9.33
CA VAL A 159 -1.31 -21.84 8.52
C VAL A 159 -1.06 -20.42 8.03
N ILE A 160 -1.60 -20.12 6.85
CA ILE A 160 -1.47 -18.82 6.18
C ILE A 160 -2.86 -18.24 5.99
N ILE A 161 -3.08 -17.00 6.45
CA ILE A 161 -4.32 -16.26 6.28
C ILE A 161 -4.04 -15.07 5.37
N ASN A 162 -4.42 -15.21 4.09
CA ASN A 162 -4.26 -14.22 3.04
C ASN A 162 -5.41 -13.21 3.00
N GLY A 163 -5.17 -12.08 2.34
CA GLY A 163 -6.16 -11.04 2.09
C GLY A 163 -7.16 -11.38 0.97
N ILE A 164 -7.50 -10.38 0.15
CA ILE A 164 -8.42 -10.53 -0.98
C ILE A 164 -7.69 -11.20 -2.14
N ALA A 165 -8.19 -12.34 -2.60
CA ALA A 165 -7.64 -13.06 -3.74
C ALA A 165 -7.66 -12.21 -5.01
N GLY A 166 -6.57 -12.25 -5.80
CA GLY A 166 -6.43 -11.52 -7.04
C GLY A 166 -6.06 -10.03 -6.90
N HIS A 167 -6.05 -9.47 -5.69
CA HIS A 167 -5.55 -8.13 -5.47
C HIS A 167 -4.01 -8.08 -5.52
N PRO A 168 -3.42 -7.07 -6.20
CA PRO A 168 -1.98 -7.02 -6.46
C PRO A 168 -1.11 -7.15 -5.20
N ALA A 169 -1.44 -6.46 -4.12
CA ALA A 169 -0.68 -6.55 -2.88
C ALA A 169 -0.76 -7.95 -2.25
N ASN A 170 -1.95 -8.58 -2.25
CA ASN A 170 -2.12 -9.93 -1.73
C ASN A 170 -1.26 -10.95 -2.49
N GLU A 171 -1.29 -10.88 -3.81
CA GLU A 171 -0.53 -11.81 -4.66
C GLU A 171 0.99 -11.61 -4.48
N ALA A 172 1.46 -10.36 -4.45
CA ALA A 172 2.87 -10.06 -4.22
C ALA A 172 3.35 -10.53 -2.84
N ARG A 173 2.56 -10.33 -1.79
CA ARG A 173 2.85 -10.81 -0.43
C ARG A 173 2.92 -12.34 -0.39
N TYR A 174 1.95 -13.02 -0.97
CA TYR A 174 1.94 -14.49 -0.97
C TYR A 174 3.10 -15.06 -1.79
N GLU A 175 3.51 -14.39 -2.87
CA GLU A 175 4.74 -14.76 -3.59
C GLU A 175 5.97 -14.65 -2.69
N GLY A 176 6.10 -13.56 -1.92
CA GLY A 176 7.18 -13.40 -0.95
C GLY A 176 7.20 -14.49 0.13
N VAL A 177 6.03 -14.89 0.63
CA VAL A 177 5.89 -16.01 1.56
C VAL A 177 6.43 -17.31 0.94
N LYS A 178 6.04 -17.64 -0.30
CA LYS A 178 6.49 -18.85 -1.00
C LYS A 178 8.01 -18.87 -1.23
N GLU A 179 8.59 -17.71 -1.59
CA GLU A 179 10.05 -17.60 -1.78
C GLU A 179 10.83 -17.86 -0.49
N VAL A 180 10.32 -17.42 0.66
CA VAL A 180 10.94 -17.73 1.95
C VAL A 180 10.76 -19.19 2.32
N LEU A 181 9.54 -19.72 2.20
CA LEU A 181 9.26 -21.12 2.56
C LEU A 181 10.07 -22.12 1.72
N ALA A 182 10.42 -21.78 0.49
CA ALA A 182 11.32 -22.62 -0.33
C ALA A 182 12.70 -22.84 0.31
N GLN A 183 13.11 -21.96 1.24
CA GLN A 183 14.37 -22.07 2.00
C GLN A 183 14.22 -22.89 3.29
N TYR A 184 12.98 -23.22 3.70
CA TYR A 184 12.66 -23.93 4.94
C TYR A 184 11.81 -25.20 4.68
N PRO A 185 12.38 -26.24 4.06
CA PRO A 185 11.63 -27.42 3.60
C PRO A 185 10.96 -28.23 4.73
N ASN A 186 11.38 -28.02 5.98
CA ASN A 186 10.78 -28.68 7.14
C ASN A 186 9.60 -27.90 7.76
N ILE A 187 9.25 -26.74 7.20
CA ILE A 187 8.01 -26.04 7.53
C ILE A 187 6.91 -26.54 6.61
N LYS A 188 5.85 -27.10 7.18
CA LYS A 188 4.69 -27.62 6.43
C LYS A 188 3.56 -26.61 6.47
N VAL A 189 3.10 -26.16 5.32
CA VAL A 189 1.88 -25.36 5.20
C VAL A 189 0.67 -26.29 5.23
N LEU A 190 -0.09 -26.27 6.32
CA LEU A 190 -1.28 -27.08 6.50
C LEU A 190 -2.45 -26.55 5.67
N ASN A 191 -2.57 -25.24 5.62
CA ASN A 191 -3.66 -24.57 4.88
C ASN A 191 -3.26 -23.13 4.51
N VAL A 192 -3.84 -22.68 3.39
CA VAL A 192 -3.84 -21.30 2.93
C VAL A 192 -5.28 -20.87 2.74
N ALA A 193 -5.73 -19.90 3.52
CA ALA A 193 -7.09 -19.40 3.47
C ALA A 193 -7.11 -17.89 3.25
N ASN A 194 -8.17 -17.38 2.64
CA ASN A 194 -8.40 -15.96 2.46
C ASN A 194 -9.43 -15.46 3.48
N ALA A 195 -9.18 -14.26 4.03
CA ALA A 195 -10.11 -13.59 4.95
C ALA A 195 -10.27 -12.09 4.63
N ASP A 196 -10.01 -11.70 3.37
CA ASP A 196 -10.38 -10.43 2.73
C ASP A 196 -9.90 -9.16 3.47
N TRP A 197 -8.81 -9.26 4.24
CA TRP A 197 -8.29 -8.22 5.16
C TRP A 197 -9.29 -7.78 6.24
N ASP A 198 -10.30 -8.61 6.48
CA ASP A 198 -11.34 -8.39 7.48
C ASP A 198 -11.00 -9.11 8.80
N GLN A 199 -11.09 -8.39 9.92
CA GLN A 199 -10.75 -8.91 11.24
C GLN A 199 -11.68 -10.05 11.67
N VAL A 200 -12.99 -9.90 11.42
CA VAL A 200 -14.00 -10.90 11.82
C VAL A 200 -13.82 -12.18 11.01
N LYS A 201 -13.65 -12.06 9.69
CA LYS A 201 -13.32 -13.20 8.82
C LYS A 201 -12.01 -13.86 9.22
N GLY A 202 -11.00 -13.09 9.63
CA GLY A 202 -9.74 -13.63 10.16
C GLY A 202 -9.96 -14.50 11.39
N GLN A 203 -10.82 -14.07 12.31
CA GLN A 203 -11.21 -14.85 13.49
C GLN A 203 -11.97 -16.13 13.12
N GLU A 204 -12.94 -16.04 12.22
CA GLU A 204 -13.72 -17.19 11.73
C GLU A 204 -12.83 -18.22 11.03
N VAL A 205 -11.94 -17.76 10.14
CA VAL A 205 -10.97 -18.62 9.44
C VAL A 205 -10.10 -19.35 10.44
N MET A 206 -9.51 -18.62 11.40
CA MET A 206 -8.65 -19.24 12.40
C MET A 206 -9.40 -20.26 13.27
N SER A 207 -10.64 -19.98 13.67
CA SER A 207 -11.47 -20.92 14.42
C SER A 207 -11.71 -22.23 13.65
N ARG A 208 -11.97 -22.15 12.35
CA ARG A 208 -12.12 -23.34 11.48
C ARG A 208 -10.79 -24.11 11.35
N LEU A 209 -9.68 -23.40 11.21
CA LEU A 209 -8.35 -24.02 11.12
C LEU A 209 -8.00 -24.78 12.41
N LEU A 210 -8.30 -24.23 13.59
CA LEU A 210 -8.11 -24.88 14.88
C LEU A 210 -8.96 -26.16 15.01
N ALA A 211 -10.18 -26.15 14.49
CA ALA A 211 -11.03 -27.34 14.49
C ALA A 211 -10.53 -28.44 13.53
N SER A 212 -9.84 -28.03 12.45
CA SER A 212 -9.37 -28.96 11.41
C SER A 212 -7.98 -29.53 11.65
N TYR A 213 -7.12 -28.79 12.37
CA TYR A 213 -5.71 -29.15 12.57
C TYR A 213 -5.36 -29.16 14.05
N PRO A 214 -5.08 -30.34 14.62
CA PRO A 214 -4.82 -30.47 16.06
C PRO A 214 -3.50 -29.83 16.51
N GLN A 215 -2.57 -29.60 15.58
CA GLN A 215 -1.28 -28.97 15.88
C GLN A 215 -0.97 -27.92 14.82
N ILE A 216 -0.99 -26.67 15.24
CA ILE A 216 -0.52 -25.52 14.50
C ILE A 216 0.60 -24.88 15.31
N ASP A 217 1.81 -24.82 14.74
CA ASP A 217 2.98 -24.26 15.39
C ASP A 217 3.17 -22.78 15.06
N GLY A 218 2.71 -22.35 13.89
CA GLY A 218 2.83 -20.96 13.47
C GLY A 218 1.64 -20.45 12.63
N VAL A 219 1.40 -19.15 12.70
CA VAL A 219 0.37 -18.46 11.93
C VAL A 219 1.02 -17.25 11.24
N TRP A 220 0.93 -17.20 9.92
CA TRP A 220 1.25 -16.00 9.15
C TRP A 220 -0.05 -15.35 8.67
N SER A 221 -0.20 -14.04 8.88
CA SER A 221 -1.41 -13.32 8.54
C SER A 221 -1.11 -11.91 8.06
N GLN A 222 -1.99 -11.36 7.24
CA GLN A 222 -1.92 -9.98 6.76
C GLN A 222 -2.90 -9.09 7.52
N ASP A 223 -2.57 -7.80 7.62
CA ASP A 223 -3.43 -6.72 8.08
C ASP A 223 -4.25 -7.05 9.37
N GLY A 224 -5.47 -6.54 9.49
CA GLY A 224 -6.33 -6.73 10.67
C GLY A 224 -6.72 -8.16 10.97
N MET A 225 -6.52 -9.09 10.03
CA MET A 225 -6.80 -10.51 10.23
C MET A 225 -5.93 -11.14 11.32
N ALA A 226 -4.72 -10.61 11.56
CA ALA A 226 -3.85 -11.09 12.64
C ALA A 226 -4.50 -10.90 14.03
N GLU A 227 -5.19 -9.79 14.27
CA GLU A 227 -5.94 -9.56 15.50
C GLU A 227 -7.09 -10.58 15.64
N GLY A 228 -7.86 -10.79 14.57
CA GLY A 228 -8.93 -11.78 14.56
C GLY A 228 -8.42 -13.20 14.83
N ALA A 229 -7.31 -13.59 14.19
CA ALA A 229 -6.68 -14.88 14.42
C ALA A 229 -6.21 -15.05 15.86
N LEU A 230 -5.58 -14.03 16.45
CA LEU A 230 -5.14 -14.09 17.85
C LEU A 230 -6.33 -14.17 18.83
N ARG A 231 -7.45 -13.49 18.55
CA ARG A 231 -8.69 -13.63 19.33
C ARG A 231 -9.21 -15.07 19.32
N ALA A 232 -9.22 -15.72 18.16
CA ALA A 232 -9.62 -17.14 18.05
C ALA A 232 -8.69 -18.06 18.84
N LEU A 233 -7.38 -17.84 18.76
CA LEU A 233 -6.39 -18.62 19.51
C LEU A 233 -6.57 -18.48 21.03
N LEU A 234 -6.81 -17.28 21.52
CA LEU A 234 -7.04 -17.01 22.94
C LEU A 234 -8.35 -17.64 23.43
N ALA A 235 -9.40 -17.61 22.61
CA ALA A 235 -10.70 -18.23 22.92
C ALA A 235 -10.62 -19.77 22.99
N ALA A 236 -9.71 -20.37 22.22
CA ALA A 236 -9.51 -21.83 22.21
C ALA A 236 -8.81 -22.37 23.48
N ASN A 237 -8.29 -21.49 24.35
CA ASN A 237 -7.61 -21.88 25.60
C ASN A 237 -6.53 -22.95 25.42
N LEU A 238 -5.73 -22.85 24.39
CA LEU A 238 -4.66 -23.79 24.08
C LEU A 238 -3.63 -23.82 25.22
N PRO A 239 -2.95 -24.96 25.46
CA PRO A 239 -1.86 -25.05 26.47
C PRO A 239 -0.66 -24.14 26.08
N LYS A 240 -0.47 -23.88 24.79
CA LYS A 240 0.55 -22.99 24.23
C LYS A 240 0.00 -22.34 22.96
N LEU A 241 0.28 -21.05 22.78
CA LEU A 241 -0.07 -20.36 21.54
C LEU A 241 0.97 -20.62 20.44
N PRO A 242 0.55 -20.78 19.17
CA PRO A 242 1.46 -20.80 18.04
C PRO A 242 2.18 -19.43 17.91
N VAL A 243 3.37 -19.47 17.30
CA VAL A 243 4.09 -18.23 16.93
C VAL A 243 3.31 -17.50 15.86
N MET A 244 3.20 -16.17 15.95
CA MET A 244 2.42 -15.38 15.00
C MET A 244 3.23 -14.28 14.33
N ALA A 245 3.00 -14.09 13.04
CA ALA A 245 3.42 -12.90 12.31
C ALA A 245 2.21 -12.20 11.70
N GLY A 246 2.13 -10.87 11.85
CA GLY A 246 1.03 -10.04 11.38
C GLY A 246 1.44 -8.60 11.10
N GLU A 247 0.45 -7.72 11.03
CA GLU A 247 0.61 -6.29 10.86
C GLU A 247 0.75 -5.55 12.20
N ALA A 248 1.51 -4.47 12.23
CA ALA A 248 1.65 -3.61 13.41
C ALA A 248 0.43 -2.69 13.57
N ARG A 249 -0.72 -3.25 13.94
CA ARG A 249 -1.99 -2.58 14.19
C ARG A 249 -2.25 -2.47 15.70
N ALA A 250 -2.84 -1.37 16.14
CA ALA A 250 -3.01 -1.06 17.56
C ALA A 250 -3.76 -2.14 18.34
N GLY A 251 -4.89 -2.64 17.82
CA GLY A 251 -5.64 -3.72 18.45
C GLY A 251 -4.84 -5.02 18.57
N TYR A 252 -4.13 -5.39 17.51
CA TYR A 252 -3.26 -6.55 17.53
C TYR A 252 -2.12 -6.42 18.56
N LEU A 253 -1.47 -5.26 18.62
CA LEU A 253 -0.35 -5.02 19.56
C LEU A 253 -0.82 -5.04 21.02
N ARG A 254 -2.00 -4.46 21.31
CA ARG A 254 -2.60 -4.53 22.65
C ARG A 254 -2.96 -5.97 23.03
N LEU A 255 -3.59 -6.68 22.09
CA LEU A 255 -3.98 -8.07 22.31
C LEU A 255 -2.75 -8.99 22.47
N TRP A 256 -1.67 -8.73 21.75
CA TRP A 256 -0.39 -9.42 21.92
C TRP A 256 0.18 -9.17 23.32
N ALA A 257 0.21 -7.93 23.79
CA ALA A 257 0.65 -7.63 25.16
C ALA A 257 -0.20 -8.31 26.23
N GLU A 258 -1.54 -8.35 26.04
CA GLU A 258 -2.43 -9.10 26.94
C GLU A 258 -2.20 -10.61 26.86
N ALA A 259 -1.99 -11.16 25.67
CA ALA A 259 -1.70 -12.56 25.48
C ALA A 259 -0.43 -13.00 26.24
N LYS A 260 0.61 -12.15 26.26
CA LYS A 260 1.86 -12.43 26.98
C LYS A 260 1.66 -12.51 28.51
N LYS A 261 0.65 -11.90 29.09
CA LYS A 261 0.37 -12.03 30.54
C LYS A 261 -0.09 -13.45 30.89
N LYS A 262 -0.87 -14.09 30.01
CA LYS A 262 -1.36 -15.46 30.17
C LYS A 262 -0.38 -16.50 29.61
N TYR A 263 0.31 -16.16 28.55
CA TYR A 263 1.26 -17.00 27.83
C TYR A 263 2.62 -16.29 27.69
N PRO A 264 3.47 -16.31 28.74
CA PRO A 264 4.74 -15.56 28.74
C PRO A 264 5.67 -15.92 27.57
N ASP A 265 5.62 -17.18 27.12
CA ASP A 265 6.41 -17.69 25.99
C ASP A 265 5.81 -17.38 24.62
N PHE A 266 4.67 -16.72 24.55
CA PHE A 266 4.07 -16.32 23.28
C PHE A 266 4.99 -15.34 22.56
N ARG A 267 5.29 -15.67 21.30
CA ARG A 267 6.15 -14.87 20.44
C ARG A 267 5.36 -14.37 19.25
N SER A 268 5.50 -13.08 18.98
CA SER A 268 4.85 -12.47 17.84
C SER A 268 5.71 -11.41 17.15
N PHE A 269 5.26 -11.00 15.96
CA PHE A 269 5.94 -10.04 15.10
C PHE A 269 4.93 -9.22 14.33
N GLY A 270 5.17 -7.91 14.21
CA GLY A 270 4.32 -7.02 13.43
C GLY A 270 5.14 -6.19 12.48
N VAL A 271 4.82 -6.21 11.19
CA VAL A 271 5.45 -5.32 10.19
C VAL A 271 4.55 -4.12 9.95
N TYR A 272 5.15 -2.94 9.80
CA TYR A 272 4.40 -1.76 9.43
C TYR A 272 3.96 -1.87 7.96
N ASN A 273 2.64 -1.76 7.76
CA ASN A 273 2.03 -1.60 6.44
C ASN A 273 1.45 -0.17 6.38
N PRO A 274 2.24 0.84 5.99
CA PRO A 274 1.91 2.23 6.29
C PRO A 274 0.76 2.76 5.43
N PRO A 275 -0.40 3.16 6.00
CA PRO A 275 -1.41 3.91 5.26
C PRO A 275 -0.90 5.25 4.73
N GLY A 276 0.16 5.79 5.33
CA GLY A 276 0.88 6.98 4.88
C GLY A 276 1.48 6.89 3.48
N VAL A 277 1.48 5.70 2.86
CA VAL A 277 1.89 5.53 1.46
C VAL A 277 1.06 6.38 0.51
N GLY A 278 -0.23 6.59 0.81
CA GLY A 278 -1.08 7.51 0.03
C GLY A 278 -0.58 8.96 0.08
N ALA A 279 -0.24 9.45 1.27
CA ALA A 279 0.35 10.78 1.43
C ALA A 279 1.77 10.85 0.82
N SER A 280 2.54 9.76 0.88
CA SER A 280 3.83 9.65 0.20
C SER A 280 3.67 9.79 -1.32
N GLY A 281 2.66 9.15 -1.90
CA GLY A 281 2.28 9.32 -3.31
C GLY A 281 1.88 10.76 -3.63
N LEU A 282 1.16 11.44 -2.75
CA LEU A 282 0.82 12.86 -2.91
C LEU A 282 2.09 13.74 -2.92
N LYS A 283 3.09 13.48 -2.08
CA LYS A 283 4.38 14.19 -2.11
C LYS A 283 5.09 14.03 -3.46
N VAL A 284 5.10 12.82 -4.01
CA VAL A 284 5.67 12.54 -5.33
C VAL A 284 4.86 13.23 -6.43
N MET A 285 3.51 13.19 -6.36
CA MET A 285 2.62 13.85 -7.33
C MET A 285 2.88 15.34 -7.44
N ILE A 286 3.01 16.04 -6.31
CA ILE A 286 3.27 17.49 -6.33
C ILE A 286 4.57 17.81 -7.06
N ARG A 287 5.62 17.04 -6.85
CA ARG A 287 6.92 17.23 -7.51
C ARG A 287 6.85 17.02 -9.02
N LEU A 288 6.09 16.00 -9.45
CA LEU A 288 5.83 15.77 -10.88
C LEU A 288 5.05 16.92 -11.51
N LEU A 289 4.03 17.43 -10.83
CA LEU A 289 3.21 18.56 -11.31
C LEU A 289 4.01 19.87 -11.35
N GLN A 290 4.99 20.04 -10.48
CA GLN A 290 5.98 21.13 -10.50
C GLN A 290 7.01 20.99 -11.64
N GLY A 291 6.95 19.88 -12.41
CA GLY A 291 7.86 19.65 -13.55
C GLY A 291 9.20 19.02 -13.15
N LYS A 292 9.40 18.58 -11.91
CA LYS A 292 10.62 17.87 -11.50
C LYS A 292 10.73 16.54 -12.27
N LYS A 293 11.94 16.17 -12.65
CA LYS A 293 12.26 14.93 -13.37
C LYS A 293 12.80 13.89 -12.41
N LEU A 294 12.35 12.64 -12.57
CA LEU A 294 12.89 11.53 -11.79
C LEU A 294 14.37 11.29 -12.13
N LYS A 295 15.14 10.92 -11.13
CA LYS A 295 16.53 10.48 -11.32
C LYS A 295 16.58 9.17 -12.12
N PRO A 296 17.61 8.98 -12.97
CA PRO A 296 17.87 7.67 -13.57
C PRO A 296 18.02 6.60 -12.49
N GLY A 297 17.45 5.42 -12.73
CA GLY A 297 17.57 4.26 -11.83
C GLY A 297 16.67 4.28 -10.59
N VAL A 298 15.84 5.32 -10.39
CA VAL A 298 14.88 5.37 -9.27
C VAL A 298 13.74 4.36 -9.42
N LEU A 299 13.36 4.07 -10.66
CA LEU A 299 12.24 3.18 -10.95
C LEU A 299 12.65 1.72 -10.86
N ALA A 300 11.92 0.98 -10.06
CA ALA A 300 12.10 -0.44 -9.78
C ALA A 300 10.81 -1.23 -10.07
N GLY A 301 10.73 -2.43 -9.50
CA GLY A 301 9.57 -3.32 -9.62
C GLY A 301 9.50 -4.05 -10.95
N PRO A 302 8.55 -4.99 -11.07
CA PRO A 302 8.42 -5.86 -12.24
C PRO A 302 8.06 -5.10 -13.52
N PHE A 303 7.40 -3.95 -13.38
CA PHE A 303 6.99 -3.10 -14.52
C PHE A 303 7.93 -1.92 -14.77
N ARG A 304 8.98 -1.76 -13.96
CA ARG A 304 9.97 -0.66 -14.03
C ARG A 304 9.33 0.74 -13.99
N ASN A 305 8.24 0.88 -13.26
CA ASN A 305 7.51 2.13 -13.05
C ASN A 305 7.20 2.38 -11.56
N THR A 306 7.91 1.70 -10.64
CA THR A 306 7.64 1.75 -9.20
C THR A 306 8.74 2.50 -8.45
N ILE A 307 8.34 3.46 -7.62
CA ILE A 307 9.16 4.00 -6.54
C ILE A 307 8.80 3.23 -5.27
N TYR A 308 9.72 2.41 -4.79
CA TYR A 308 9.56 1.77 -3.49
C TYR A 308 9.93 2.74 -2.39
N VAL A 309 8.94 3.08 -1.56
CA VAL A 309 9.16 3.82 -0.31
C VAL A 309 9.59 2.85 0.79
N PRO A 310 10.38 3.29 1.79
CA PRO A 310 10.81 2.40 2.86
C PRO A 310 9.63 1.82 3.65
N ILE A 311 9.75 0.55 4.07
CA ILE A 311 8.91 -0.03 5.13
C ILE A 311 9.34 0.64 6.45
N PRO A 312 8.44 1.37 7.15
CA PRO A 312 8.86 2.27 8.23
C PRO A 312 9.40 1.57 9.47
N GLY A 313 9.00 0.31 9.70
CA GLY A 313 9.43 -0.39 10.89
C GLY A 313 8.80 -1.75 11.09
N GLN A 314 9.18 -2.34 12.20
CA GLN A 314 8.67 -3.62 12.67
C GLN A 314 8.57 -3.62 14.19
N VAL A 315 7.67 -4.43 14.72
CA VAL A 315 7.49 -4.65 16.16
C VAL A 315 7.91 -6.08 16.48
N THR A 316 8.75 -6.22 17.48
CA THR A 316 9.18 -7.49 18.07
C THR A 316 8.81 -7.51 19.55
N ASP A 317 8.99 -8.64 20.23
CA ASP A 317 8.82 -8.69 21.70
C ASP A 317 9.65 -7.63 22.43
N ALA A 318 10.84 -7.30 21.93
CA ALA A 318 11.74 -6.30 22.52
C ALA A 318 11.27 -4.86 22.32
N THR A 319 10.52 -4.58 21.24
CA THR A 319 10.05 -3.22 20.88
C THR A 319 8.55 -3.02 21.08
N LEU A 320 7.85 -4.03 21.61
CA LEU A 320 6.39 -3.99 21.81
C LEU A 320 5.97 -2.83 22.71
N GLU A 321 6.68 -2.60 23.83
CA GLU A 321 6.37 -1.48 24.75
C GLU A 321 6.52 -0.11 24.09
N ASP A 322 7.52 0.06 23.22
CA ASP A 322 7.69 1.30 22.45
C ASP A 322 6.56 1.50 21.46
N ALA A 323 6.13 0.42 20.80
CA ALA A 323 4.99 0.45 19.88
C ALA A 323 3.68 0.76 20.64
N LEU A 324 3.48 0.19 21.82
CA LEU A 324 2.32 0.49 22.68
C LEU A 324 2.29 1.95 23.12
N ARG A 325 3.45 2.57 23.38
CA ARG A 325 3.51 4.01 23.65
C ARG A 325 3.09 4.86 22.44
N GLN A 326 3.49 4.48 21.23
CA GLN A 326 3.13 5.19 20.00
C GLN A 326 1.63 5.14 19.70
N ILE A 327 0.95 4.05 20.05
CA ILE A 327 -0.49 3.88 19.82
C ILE A 327 -1.36 4.33 21.00
N ARG A 328 -0.79 4.96 22.03
CA ARG A 328 -1.58 5.46 23.17
C ARG A 328 -2.63 6.46 22.71
N GLY A 329 -3.89 6.22 23.11
CA GLY A 329 -5.04 7.05 22.69
C GLY A 329 -5.50 6.85 21.26
N LYS A 330 -4.89 5.94 20.48
CA LYS A 330 -5.36 5.57 19.16
C LYS A 330 -6.42 4.47 19.24
N PRO A 331 -7.37 4.41 18.30
CA PRO A 331 -8.34 3.30 18.23
C PRO A 331 -7.62 1.98 17.86
N ASP A 332 -8.28 0.84 18.11
CA ASP A 332 -7.72 -0.48 17.77
C ASP A 332 -7.47 -0.65 16.27
N THR A 333 -8.23 0.05 15.46
CA THR A 333 -8.09 0.05 13.99
C THR A 333 -6.87 0.81 13.48
N TYR A 334 -6.21 1.62 14.31
CA TYR A 334 -5.04 2.41 13.91
C TYR A 334 -3.85 1.52 13.58
N VAL A 335 -3.26 1.74 12.41
CA VAL A 335 -2.05 1.05 11.94
C VAL A 335 -0.83 1.94 12.20
N LEU A 336 0.24 1.38 12.75
CA LEU A 336 1.53 2.08 12.85
C LEU A 336 2.00 2.47 11.47
N ASP A 337 2.38 3.74 11.32
CA ASP A 337 2.41 4.40 10.04
C ASP A 337 3.78 5.02 9.73
N GLY A 338 3.92 5.49 8.48
CA GLY A 338 5.07 6.26 8.01
C GLY A 338 4.76 6.96 6.71
N ILE A 339 5.07 8.24 6.67
CA ILE A 339 5.02 9.07 5.46
C ILE A 339 6.46 9.48 5.16
N ILE A 340 6.91 9.33 3.91
CA ILE A 340 8.25 9.78 3.54
C ILE A 340 8.44 11.27 3.88
N SER A 341 9.63 11.66 4.31
CA SER A 341 9.97 13.07 4.52
C SER A 341 9.99 13.83 3.19
N ASP A 342 9.99 15.17 3.24
CA ASP A 342 10.16 15.96 2.02
C ASP A 342 11.54 15.74 1.41
N GLN A 343 12.57 15.59 2.25
CA GLN A 343 13.92 15.25 1.81
C GLN A 343 13.96 13.89 1.07
N GLN A 344 13.28 12.87 1.59
CA GLN A 344 13.16 11.57 0.90
C GLN A 344 12.42 11.72 -0.42
N ALA A 345 11.29 12.44 -0.45
CA ALA A 345 10.57 12.68 -1.68
C ALA A 345 11.42 13.44 -2.72
N ASP A 346 12.20 14.45 -2.29
CA ASP A 346 13.12 15.20 -3.16
C ASP A 346 14.28 14.32 -3.66
N SER A 347 14.71 13.35 -2.88
CA SER A 347 15.82 12.45 -3.27
C SER A 347 15.52 11.60 -4.51
N TYR A 348 14.25 11.41 -4.88
CA TYR A 348 13.85 10.69 -6.10
C TYR A 348 13.96 11.54 -7.36
N PHE A 349 14.16 12.85 -7.23
CA PHE A 349 14.17 13.80 -8.35
C PHE A 349 15.54 14.46 -8.55
N GLN A 350 15.75 14.91 -9.80
CA GLN A 350 16.92 15.71 -10.19
C GLN A 350 16.77 17.14 -9.70
#